data_57989cf7c319b97988fd08f62d62e59f
#
_entry.id   57989cf7c319b97988fd08f62d62e59f
#
_cell.length_a   1.000
_cell.length_b   1.000
_cell.length_c   1.000
_cell.angle_alpha   90.00
_cell.angle_beta   90.00
_cell.angle_gamma   90.00
#
_symmetry.space_group_name_H-M   'P 1'
#
loop_
_entity.id
_entity.type
_entity.pdbx_description
1 polymer ?
#
loop_
_entity_poly.entity_id
_entity_poly.type
_entity_poly.pdbx_seq_one_letter_code
_entity_poly.pdbx_strand_id
1 'polypeptide(L)'
;VFMVSTMDVDAEPIDTVLVSLATIKIIFEEELTVAYELPKLPYTYDALEPNFDKETMEIHYTKHHNTYVTKLNDAVKDYPELASKSVEDLVADLNSVPESIRTAVRNNGGGHANHSLFWTILSPNGGGEPAGALKEAIDSTFGSFDGFKEKFAAAAAARFGSGWAWLVLKDGKLEIISLPNQDSPLTEGYTPVLGLDVWEHAYYLKFQNRRPEYIDTFWNVVNWDEVARRFEAAK
;
A
#
# COMPACT_ATOMS: atom_id res chain seq x y z
N VAL A 1 -55.99 16.94 61.81
CA VAL A 1 -54.97 17.83 61.25
C VAL A 1 -53.77 16.97 60.93
N PHE A 2 -53.58 16.64 59.63
CA PHE A 2 -52.40 15.91 59.18
C PHE A 2 -51.40 16.92 58.57
N MET A 3 -50.22 17.00 59.15
CA MET A 3 -49.08 17.70 58.53
C MET A 3 -48.49 16.84 57.42
N VAL A 4 -48.45 17.39 56.21
CA VAL A 4 -47.68 16.83 55.11
C VAL A 4 -46.28 17.49 55.14
N SER A 5 -45.25 16.68 55.42
CA SER A 5 -43.87 17.09 55.33
C SER A 5 -43.46 17.05 53.84
N THR A 6 -43.09 18.18 53.32
CA THR A 6 -42.48 18.29 51.98
C THR A 6 -40.99 17.89 52.12
N MET A 7 -40.59 16.82 51.45
CA MET A 7 -39.19 16.50 51.24
C MET A 7 -38.66 17.46 50.16
N ASP A 8 -37.69 18.30 50.54
CA ASP A 8 -36.83 19.00 49.59
C ASP A 8 -35.93 17.97 48.91
N VAL A 9 -36.10 17.82 47.59
CA VAL A 9 -35.19 17.08 46.74
C VAL A 9 -34.16 18.09 46.26
N ASP A 10 -32.96 18.05 46.86
CA ASP A 10 -31.82 18.78 46.37
C ASP A 10 -31.48 18.28 44.96
N ALA A 11 -31.83 19.09 43.95
CA ALA A 11 -31.47 18.85 42.57
C ALA A 11 -29.97 19.16 42.41
N GLU A 12 -29.19 18.16 42.13
CA GLU A 12 -27.81 18.33 41.66
C GLU A 12 -27.80 19.23 40.40
N PRO A 13 -26.87 20.21 40.31
CA PRO A 13 -26.87 21.16 39.22
C PRO A 13 -26.58 20.47 37.89
N ILE A 14 -27.39 20.74 36.90
CA ILE A 14 -27.33 20.22 35.51
C ILE A 14 -25.96 20.42 34.88
N ASP A 15 -25.18 21.41 35.34
CA ASP A 15 -23.82 21.71 34.86
C ASP A 15 -22.79 20.58 35.13
N THR A 16 -22.93 19.83 36.22
CA THR A 16 -22.01 18.71 36.56
C THR A 16 -22.22 17.53 35.60
N VAL A 17 -23.49 17.29 35.18
CA VAL A 17 -23.80 16.21 34.23
C VAL A 17 -23.34 16.57 32.81
N LEU A 18 -23.45 17.84 32.41
CA LEU A 18 -23.01 18.32 31.09
C LEU A 18 -21.48 18.28 30.97
N VAL A 19 -20.75 18.66 32.01
CA VAL A 19 -19.28 18.55 32.04
C VAL A 19 -18.84 17.08 31.96
N SER A 20 -19.56 16.18 32.67
CA SER A 20 -19.27 14.73 32.62
C SER A 20 -19.51 14.15 31.20
N LEU A 21 -20.61 14.53 30.54
CA LEU A 21 -20.91 14.07 29.19
C LEU A 21 -19.95 14.65 28.13
N ALA A 22 -19.52 15.90 28.29
CA ALA A 22 -18.52 16.51 27.42
C ALA A 22 -17.15 15.86 27.63
N THR A 23 -16.77 15.56 28.87
CA THR A 23 -15.53 14.87 29.22
C THR A 23 -15.54 13.41 28.70
N ILE A 24 -16.68 12.73 28.83
CA ILE A 24 -16.85 11.37 28.28
C ILE A 24 -16.79 11.42 26.75
N LYS A 25 -17.39 12.40 26.09
CA LYS A 25 -17.33 12.56 24.65
C LYS A 25 -15.92 12.84 24.15
N ILE A 26 -15.17 13.67 24.85
CA ILE A 26 -13.75 13.95 24.55
C ILE A 26 -12.89 12.70 24.75
N ILE A 27 -13.14 11.91 25.81
CA ILE A 27 -12.41 10.65 26.06
C ILE A 27 -12.74 9.59 24.99
N PHE A 28 -13.98 9.56 24.46
CA PHE A 28 -14.35 8.67 23.35
C PHE A 28 -13.86 9.15 21.98
N GLU A 29 -13.60 10.45 21.79
CA GLU A 29 -13.01 10.99 20.54
C GLU A 29 -11.48 10.88 20.49
N GLU A 30 -10.82 10.56 21.62
CA GLU A 30 -9.39 10.23 21.69
C GLU A 30 -9.09 8.72 21.54
N GLU A 31 -10.06 7.87 21.21
CA GLU A 31 -9.72 6.57 20.66
C GLU A 31 -9.04 6.82 19.29
N LEU A 32 -7.71 6.71 19.30
CA LEU A 32 -6.82 6.80 18.15
C LEU A 32 -7.45 6.12 16.94
N THR A 33 -8.11 6.89 16.09
CA THR A 33 -8.47 6.42 14.76
C THR A 33 -7.16 6.22 14.02
N VAL A 34 -6.72 4.97 13.94
CA VAL A 34 -5.59 4.58 13.09
C VAL A 34 -5.94 5.02 11.69
N ALA A 35 -5.19 5.98 11.12
CA ALA A 35 -5.49 6.55 9.82
C ALA A 35 -5.32 5.52 8.70
N TYR A 36 -4.30 4.66 8.85
CA TYR A 36 -3.97 3.62 7.87
C TYR A 36 -3.95 2.27 8.54
N GLU A 37 -4.52 1.28 7.87
CA GLU A 37 -4.57 -0.10 8.33
C GLU A 37 -3.80 -1.01 7.36
N LEU A 38 -3.26 -2.12 7.90
CA LEU A 38 -2.68 -3.16 7.07
C LEU A 38 -3.80 -3.83 6.26
N PRO A 39 -3.84 -3.70 4.92
CA PRO A 39 -4.92 -4.26 4.12
C PRO A 39 -4.91 -5.78 4.22
N LYS A 40 -6.10 -6.38 4.29
CA LYS A 40 -6.21 -7.84 4.37
C LYS A 40 -5.58 -8.50 3.14
N LEU A 41 -4.68 -9.46 3.37
CA LEU A 41 -4.11 -10.26 2.30
C LEU A 41 -5.21 -11.10 1.63
N PRO A 42 -5.35 -11.09 0.29
CA PRO A 42 -6.47 -11.77 -0.39
C PRO A 42 -6.32 -13.30 -0.48
N TYR A 43 -5.23 -13.87 0.02
CA TYR A 43 -4.91 -15.31 0.04
C TYR A 43 -4.07 -15.66 1.28
N THR A 44 -3.88 -16.96 1.54
CA THR A 44 -3.04 -17.46 2.63
C THR A 44 -1.55 -17.31 2.28
N TYR A 45 -0.67 -17.30 3.29
CA TYR A 45 0.76 -17.09 3.08
C TYR A 45 1.43 -18.16 2.19
N ASP A 46 0.88 -19.37 2.16
CA ASP A 46 1.36 -20.50 1.36
C ASP A 46 0.71 -20.60 -0.03
N ALA A 47 -0.24 -19.72 -0.34
CA ALA A 47 -1.04 -19.84 -1.57
C ALA A 47 -0.24 -19.63 -2.86
N LEU A 48 0.88 -18.92 -2.78
CA LEU A 48 1.75 -18.64 -3.93
C LEU A 48 2.86 -19.67 -4.11
N GLU A 49 2.94 -20.70 -3.25
CA GLU A 49 3.87 -21.80 -3.45
C GLU A 49 3.55 -22.60 -4.72
N PRO A 50 4.55 -23.16 -5.41
CA PRO A 50 5.97 -23.17 -5.09
C PRO A 50 6.74 -21.91 -5.56
N ASN A 51 6.07 -20.91 -6.09
CA ASN A 51 6.72 -19.73 -6.68
C ASN A 51 7.31 -18.81 -5.60
N PHE A 52 6.48 -18.34 -4.66
CA PHE A 52 6.90 -17.57 -3.49
C PHE A 52 6.66 -18.42 -2.24
N ASP A 53 7.66 -18.50 -1.37
CA ASP A 53 7.59 -19.34 -0.18
C ASP A 53 6.77 -18.69 0.94
N LYS A 54 6.13 -19.53 1.74
CA LYS A 54 5.27 -19.12 2.85
C LYS A 54 5.98 -18.19 3.83
N GLU A 55 7.24 -18.53 4.21
CA GLU A 55 7.98 -17.76 5.21
C GLU A 55 8.27 -16.33 4.73
N THR A 56 8.69 -16.18 3.47
CA THR A 56 8.86 -14.86 2.85
C THR A 56 7.55 -14.08 2.87
N MET A 57 6.44 -14.69 2.44
CA MET A 57 5.13 -14.01 2.39
C MET A 57 4.67 -13.56 3.78
N GLU A 58 4.80 -14.40 4.79
CA GLU A 58 4.42 -14.08 6.16
C GLU A 58 5.24 -12.91 6.73
N ILE A 59 6.57 -12.96 6.60
CA ILE A 59 7.47 -11.90 7.08
C ILE A 59 7.26 -10.62 6.28
N HIS A 60 7.18 -10.70 4.97
CA HIS A 60 7.03 -9.56 4.08
C HIS A 60 5.75 -8.76 4.38
N TYR A 61 4.63 -9.47 4.62
CA TYR A 61 3.36 -8.86 4.96
C TYR A 61 3.29 -8.41 6.44
N THR A 62 3.56 -9.32 7.40
CA THR A 62 3.31 -9.05 8.83
C THR A 62 4.39 -8.19 9.48
N LYS A 63 5.62 -8.16 8.92
CA LYS A 63 6.74 -7.39 9.48
C LYS A 63 7.05 -6.17 8.60
N HIS A 64 7.42 -6.35 7.33
CA HIS A 64 7.82 -5.22 6.50
C HIS A 64 6.65 -4.28 6.20
N HIS A 65 5.56 -4.76 5.59
CA HIS A 65 4.41 -3.92 5.28
C HIS A 65 3.76 -3.34 6.54
N ASN A 66 3.54 -4.14 7.57
CA ASN A 66 2.96 -3.65 8.82
C ASN A 66 3.83 -2.58 9.50
N THR A 67 5.15 -2.67 9.40
CA THR A 67 6.05 -1.63 9.91
C THR A 67 5.89 -0.32 9.15
N TYR A 68 5.71 -0.35 7.83
CA TYR A 68 5.43 0.86 7.05
C TYR A 68 4.11 1.51 7.49
N VAL A 69 3.06 0.73 7.66
CA VAL A 69 1.76 1.22 8.17
C VAL A 69 1.91 1.87 9.54
N THR A 70 2.55 1.19 10.49
CA THR A 70 2.76 1.72 11.85
C THR A 70 3.55 3.03 11.84
N LYS A 71 4.67 3.07 11.11
CA LYS A 71 5.52 4.26 11.04
C LYS A 71 4.87 5.42 10.27
N LEU A 72 4.02 5.13 9.29
CA LEU A 72 3.23 6.16 8.63
C LEU A 72 2.24 6.79 9.58
N ASN A 73 1.49 5.98 10.34
CA ASN A 73 0.58 6.47 11.37
C ASN A 73 1.29 7.34 12.42
N ASP A 74 2.46 6.89 12.89
CA ASP A 74 3.28 7.68 13.82
C ASP A 74 3.70 9.03 13.23
N ALA A 75 4.01 9.07 11.93
CA ALA A 75 4.43 10.31 11.28
C ALA A 75 3.28 11.31 11.12
N VAL A 76 2.06 10.85 10.87
CA VAL A 76 0.91 11.73 10.58
C VAL A 76 -0.02 11.95 11.77
N LYS A 77 0.24 11.36 12.95
CA LYS A 77 -0.65 11.42 14.13
C LYS A 77 -1.03 12.84 14.57
N ASP A 78 -0.14 13.79 14.39
CA ASP A 78 -0.35 15.20 14.75
C ASP A 78 -0.84 16.05 13.55
N TYR A 79 -1.19 15.42 12.42
CA TYR A 79 -1.59 16.07 11.17
C TYR A 79 -2.89 15.46 10.64
N PRO A 80 -4.05 15.76 11.26
CA PRO A 80 -5.32 15.13 10.89
C PRO A 80 -5.72 15.35 9.42
N GLU A 81 -5.32 16.47 8.82
CA GLU A 81 -5.55 16.75 7.40
C GLU A 81 -4.75 15.83 6.46
N LEU A 82 -3.60 15.33 6.89
CA LEU A 82 -2.82 14.33 6.15
C LEU A 82 -3.35 12.91 6.44
N ALA A 83 -3.67 12.65 7.70
CA ALA A 83 -4.20 11.37 8.15
C ALA A 83 -5.56 11.01 7.51
N SER A 84 -6.31 12.00 7.03
CA SER A 84 -7.60 11.81 6.34
C SER A 84 -7.48 11.50 4.83
N LYS A 85 -6.30 11.66 4.25
CA LYS A 85 -6.04 11.35 2.82
C LYS A 85 -5.89 9.85 2.61
N SER A 86 -6.18 9.36 1.41
CA SER A 86 -5.70 8.04 0.98
C SER A 86 -4.16 8.01 0.98
N VAL A 87 -3.56 6.85 1.16
CA VAL A 87 -2.09 6.76 1.12
C VAL A 87 -1.57 7.14 -0.26
N GLU A 88 -2.31 6.81 -1.31
CA GLU A 88 -2.00 7.16 -2.70
C GLU A 88 -1.97 8.68 -2.90
N ASP A 89 -3.00 9.40 -2.45
CA ASP A 89 -3.05 10.86 -2.55
C ASP A 89 -1.96 11.53 -1.70
N LEU A 90 -1.67 10.95 -0.54
CA LEU A 90 -0.62 11.46 0.35
C LEU A 90 0.77 11.38 -0.29
N VAL A 91 1.11 10.24 -0.90
CA VAL A 91 2.43 10.07 -1.54
C VAL A 91 2.51 10.74 -2.91
N ALA A 92 1.39 10.96 -3.59
CA ALA A 92 1.36 11.71 -4.85
C ALA A 92 1.71 13.19 -4.65
N ASP A 93 1.44 13.77 -3.49
CA ASP A 93 1.70 15.19 -3.20
C ASP A 93 2.60 15.38 -1.98
N LEU A 94 3.80 14.82 -2.02
CA LEU A 94 4.81 14.98 -0.95
C LEU A 94 5.22 16.44 -0.72
N ASN A 95 5.03 17.33 -1.69
CA ASN A 95 5.37 18.73 -1.54
C ASN A 95 4.42 19.46 -0.56
N SER A 96 3.18 18.99 -0.41
CA SER A 96 2.24 19.52 0.59
C SER A 96 2.52 19.01 2.01
N VAL A 97 3.34 17.98 2.16
CA VAL A 97 3.72 17.41 3.46
C VAL A 97 4.76 18.28 4.14
N PRO A 98 4.60 18.65 5.43
CA PRO A 98 5.60 19.41 6.19
C PRO A 98 7.00 18.77 6.10
N GLU A 99 8.03 19.61 5.92
CA GLU A 99 9.40 19.14 5.72
C GLU A 99 9.89 18.23 6.86
N SER A 100 9.47 18.52 8.08
CA SER A 100 9.85 17.76 9.28
C SER A 100 9.45 16.28 9.25
N ILE A 101 8.36 15.93 8.53
CA ILE A 101 7.86 14.55 8.43
C ILE A 101 7.90 14.01 6.99
N ARG A 102 8.23 14.84 6.00
CA ARG A 102 8.17 14.48 4.57
C ARG A 102 8.96 13.22 4.24
N THR A 103 10.17 13.08 4.77
CA THR A 103 10.98 11.88 4.55
C THR A 103 10.34 10.62 5.15
N ALA A 104 9.73 10.72 6.34
CA ALA A 104 9.03 9.61 6.96
C ALA A 104 7.80 9.21 6.14
N VAL A 105 7.02 10.19 5.64
CA VAL A 105 5.86 9.94 4.77
C VAL A 105 6.30 9.37 3.43
N ARG A 106 7.35 9.89 2.78
CA ARG A 106 7.90 9.34 1.54
C ARG A 106 8.25 7.86 1.69
N ASN A 107 9.00 7.51 2.74
CA ASN A 107 9.49 6.15 2.93
C ASN A 107 8.37 5.19 3.37
N ASN A 108 7.59 5.57 4.36
CA ASN A 108 6.59 4.69 4.96
C ASN A 108 5.25 4.74 4.21
N GLY A 109 4.86 5.91 3.73
CA GLY A 109 3.69 6.05 2.84
C GLY A 109 3.93 5.35 1.49
N GLY A 110 5.10 5.56 0.89
CA GLY A 110 5.52 4.83 -0.31
C GLY A 110 5.53 3.32 -0.08
N GLY A 111 6.13 2.87 1.04
CA GLY A 111 6.14 1.45 1.41
C GLY A 111 4.74 0.89 1.58
N HIS A 112 3.83 1.61 2.24
CA HIS A 112 2.45 1.17 2.39
C HIS A 112 1.71 1.12 1.05
N ALA A 113 1.77 2.16 0.23
CA ALA A 113 1.12 2.20 -1.09
C ALA A 113 1.64 1.10 -2.02
N ASN A 114 2.98 0.95 -2.12
CA ASN A 114 3.62 -0.04 -2.98
C ASN A 114 3.21 -1.47 -2.62
N HIS A 115 3.22 -1.82 -1.32
CA HIS A 115 2.86 -3.16 -0.87
C HIS A 115 1.36 -3.43 -0.96
N SER A 116 0.50 -2.42 -0.73
CA SER A 116 -0.94 -2.55 -0.91
C SER A 116 -1.30 -2.92 -2.35
N LEU A 117 -0.62 -2.31 -3.33
CA LEU A 117 -0.73 -2.69 -4.73
C LEU A 117 -0.18 -4.12 -4.95
N PHE A 118 1.02 -4.41 -4.44
CA PHE A 118 1.74 -5.66 -4.68
C PHE A 118 0.91 -6.90 -4.34
N TRP A 119 0.25 -6.91 -3.19
CA TRP A 119 -0.57 -8.06 -2.79
C TRP A 119 -1.73 -8.34 -3.73
N THR A 120 -2.32 -7.33 -4.34
CA THR A 120 -3.49 -7.48 -5.22
C THR A 120 -3.12 -7.92 -6.62
N ILE A 121 -1.91 -7.58 -7.09
CA ILE A 121 -1.44 -7.97 -8.43
C ILE A 121 -0.80 -9.38 -8.45
N LEU A 122 -0.80 -10.08 -7.33
CA LEU A 122 -0.42 -11.47 -7.20
C LEU A 122 -1.65 -12.35 -6.97
N SER A 123 -1.63 -13.59 -7.49
CA SER A 123 -2.73 -14.54 -7.33
C SER A 123 -2.21 -15.97 -7.35
N PRO A 124 -2.77 -16.88 -6.52
CA PRO A 124 -2.51 -18.31 -6.64
C PRO A 124 -2.99 -18.91 -7.97
N ASN A 125 -3.92 -18.22 -8.66
CA ASN A 125 -4.41 -18.59 -9.99
C ASN A 125 -3.84 -17.65 -11.07
N GLY A 126 -2.72 -16.99 -10.77
CA GLY A 126 -2.03 -16.07 -11.68
C GLY A 126 -1.24 -16.75 -12.78
N GLY A 127 -0.47 -15.95 -13.47
CA GLY A 127 0.35 -16.42 -14.60
C GLY A 127 -0.36 -16.28 -15.95
N GLY A 128 0.25 -16.89 -16.98
CA GLY A 128 -0.24 -16.70 -18.33
C GLY A 128 0.11 -15.34 -18.92
N GLU A 129 -0.78 -14.81 -19.74
CA GLU A 129 -0.61 -13.55 -20.48
C GLU A 129 -1.77 -12.59 -20.20
N PRO A 130 -1.55 -11.26 -20.31
CA PRO A 130 -2.64 -10.30 -20.29
C PRO A 130 -3.56 -10.49 -21.52
N ALA A 131 -4.79 -10.02 -21.41
CA ALA A 131 -5.77 -10.05 -22.48
C ALA A 131 -6.34 -8.64 -22.77
N GLY A 132 -7.14 -8.52 -23.83
CA GLY A 132 -7.88 -7.31 -24.14
C GLY A 132 -6.99 -6.08 -24.36
N ALA A 133 -7.47 -4.92 -23.94
CA ALA A 133 -6.81 -3.64 -24.18
C ALA A 133 -5.43 -3.52 -23.51
N LEU A 134 -5.20 -4.19 -22.39
CA LEU A 134 -3.87 -4.22 -21.76
C LEU A 134 -2.87 -4.96 -22.65
N LYS A 135 -3.26 -6.12 -23.23
CA LYS A 135 -2.41 -6.86 -24.17
C LYS A 135 -2.10 -6.02 -25.40
N GLU A 136 -3.10 -5.37 -25.98
CA GLU A 136 -2.92 -4.50 -27.17
C GLU A 136 -1.95 -3.34 -26.87
N ALA A 137 -2.08 -2.71 -25.69
CA ALA A 137 -1.20 -1.64 -25.27
C ALA A 137 0.25 -2.12 -25.04
N ILE A 138 0.43 -3.30 -24.44
CA ILE A 138 1.73 -3.93 -24.24
C ILE A 138 2.37 -4.27 -25.59
N ASP A 139 1.66 -4.93 -26.48
CA ASP A 139 2.17 -5.31 -27.80
C ASP A 139 2.53 -4.07 -28.64
N SER A 140 1.69 -3.03 -28.59
CA SER A 140 1.95 -1.77 -29.29
C SER A 140 3.17 -1.02 -28.75
N THR A 141 3.37 -1.04 -27.41
CA THR A 141 4.44 -0.27 -26.78
C THR A 141 5.78 -1.01 -26.79
N PHE A 142 5.75 -2.33 -26.57
CA PHE A 142 6.96 -3.13 -26.38
C PHE A 142 7.24 -4.13 -27.51
N GLY A 143 6.35 -4.21 -28.51
CA GLY A 143 6.44 -5.08 -29.67
C GLY A 143 5.81 -6.47 -29.47
N SER A 144 5.80 -6.98 -28.23
CA SER A 144 5.16 -8.23 -27.83
C SER A 144 5.13 -8.35 -26.31
N PHE A 145 4.38 -9.31 -25.79
CA PHE A 145 4.40 -9.65 -24.36
C PHE A 145 5.79 -10.14 -23.91
N ASP A 146 6.48 -10.95 -24.72
CA ASP A 146 7.83 -11.38 -24.40
C ASP A 146 8.82 -10.20 -24.41
N GLY A 147 8.71 -9.28 -25.35
CA GLY A 147 9.50 -8.05 -25.36
C GLY A 147 9.25 -7.17 -24.14
N PHE A 148 8.01 -7.12 -23.66
CA PHE A 148 7.67 -6.47 -22.39
C PHE A 148 8.36 -7.16 -21.22
N LYS A 149 8.23 -8.49 -21.06
CA LYS A 149 8.86 -9.26 -19.97
C LYS A 149 10.38 -9.07 -19.94
N GLU A 150 11.02 -9.12 -21.11
CA GLU A 150 12.47 -8.90 -21.22
C GLU A 150 12.89 -7.51 -20.72
N LYS A 151 12.20 -6.45 -21.16
CA LYS A 151 12.50 -5.09 -20.73
C LYS A 151 12.21 -4.87 -19.23
N PHE A 152 11.12 -5.43 -18.74
CA PHE A 152 10.78 -5.35 -17.32
C PHE A 152 11.81 -6.10 -16.45
N ALA A 153 12.20 -7.30 -16.84
CA ALA A 153 13.23 -8.08 -16.17
C ALA A 153 14.58 -7.35 -16.17
N ALA A 154 14.95 -6.71 -17.28
CA ALA A 154 16.16 -5.90 -17.35
C ALA A 154 16.12 -4.72 -16.37
N ALA A 155 15.00 -4.00 -16.26
CA ALA A 155 14.83 -2.90 -15.32
C ALA A 155 14.89 -3.38 -13.85
N ALA A 156 14.26 -4.51 -13.54
CA ALA A 156 14.27 -5.14 -12.22
C ALA A 156 15.68 -5.61 -11.81
N ALA A 157 16.40 -6.27 -12.72
CA ALA A 157 17.75 -6.75 -12.48
C ALA A 157 18.76 -5.60 -12.34
N ALA A 158 18.60 -4.54 -13.14
CA ALA A 158 19.48 -3.38 -13.11
C ALA A 158 19.28 -2.47 -11.89
N ARG A 159 18.18 -2.63 -11.12
CA ARG A 159 17.96 -1.85 -9.90
C ARG A 159 19.02 -2.23 -8.87
N PHE A 160 20.04 -1.38 -8.74
CA PHE A 160 21.11 -1.58 -7.77
C PHE A 160 20.60 -1.32 -6.36
N GLY A 161 20.78 -2.30 -5.46
CA GLY A 161 20.28 -2.24 -4.09
C GLY A 161 18.77 -2.46 -4.01
N SER A 162 18.15 -1.82 -3.04
CA SER A 162 16.71 -1.91 -2.76
C SER A 162 15.90 -1.02 -3.68
N GLY A 163 14.74 -1.50 -4.10
CA GLY A 163 13.81 -0.73 -4.91
C GLY A 163 12.77 -1.60 -5.58
N TRP A 164 12.15 -1.03 -6.61
CA TRP A 164 11.05 -1.64 -7.36
C TRP A 164 11.22 -1.45 -8.85
N ALA A 165 10.73 -2.40 -9.63
CA ALA A 165 10.46 -2.23 -11.06
C ALA A 165 8.96 -2.09 -11.28
N TRP A 166 8.56 -1.23 -12.21
CA TRP A 166 7.18 -0.86 -12.43
C TRP A 166 6.79 -0.86 -13.90
N LEU A 167 5.58 -1.33 -14.20
CA LEU A 167 4.83 -0.92 -15.37
C LEU A 167 3.89 0.20 -14.96
N VAL A 168 3.99 1.35 -15.59
CA VAL A 168 3.22 2.55 -15.25
C VAL A 168 2.51 3.11 -16.47
N LEU A 169 1.44 3.87 -16.23
CA LEU A 169 0.76 4.66 -17.26
C LEU A 169 0.99 6.16 -16.97
N LYS A 170 1.35 6.91 -18.02
CA LYS A 170 1.43 8.36 -18.01
C LYS A 170 1.00 8.92 -19.36
N ASP A 171 0.08 9.89 -19.34
CA ASP A 171 -0.44 10.52 -20.58
C ASP A 171 -0.93 9.49 -21.61
N GLY A 172 -1.59 8.42 -21.14
CA GLY A 172 -2.10 7.33 -21.97
C GLY A 172 -1.04 6.37 -22.54
N LYS A 173 0.22 6.45 -22.08
CA LYS A 173 1.32 5.60 -22.56
C LYS A 173 1.85 4.71 -21.44
N LEU A 174 2.11 3.44 -21.77
CA LEU A 174 2.79 2.51 -20.88
C LEU A 174 4.30 2.75 -20.90
N GLU A 175 4.89 2.78 -19.71
CA GLU A 175 6.34 2.87 -19.52
C GLU A 175 6.81 1.86 -18.49
N ILE A 176 8.07 1.41 -18.64
CA ILE A 176 8.78 0.62 -17.63
C ILE A 176 9.76 1.54 -16.93
N ILE A 177 9.65 1.66 -15.61
CA ILE A 177 10.56 2.45 -14.79
C ILE A 177 11.07 1.61 -13.62
N SER A 178 12.15 2.05 -12.99
CA SER A 178 12.57 1.50 -11.69
C SER A 178 12.92 2.63 -10.74
N LEU A 179 12.44 2.50 -9.49
CA LEU A 179 12.63 3.49 -8.43
C LEU A 179 13.36 2.88 -7.24
N PRO A 180 14.20 3.67 -6.54
CA PRO A 180 14.94 3.18 -5.38
C PRO A 180 14.06 3.10 -4.14
N ASN A 181 14.45 2.26 -3.19
CA ASN A 181 13.84 2.15 -1.87
C ASN A 181 12.32 1.93 -1.94
N GLN A 182 11.54 2.79 -1.27
CA GLN A 182 10.07 2.76 -1.31
C GLN A 182 9.50 3.97 -2.07
N ASP A 183 10.30 4.62 -2.91
CA ASP A 183 9.80 5.67 -3.78
C ASP A 183 8.65 5.14 -4.64
N SER A 184 7.58 5.91 -4.69
CA SER A 184 6.37 5.51 -5.43
C SER A 184 6.29 6.21 -6.78
N PRO A 185 5.86 5.52 -7.84
CA PRO A 185 5.55 6.15 -9.13
C PRO A 185 4.55 7.29 -9.03
N LEU A 186 3.64 7.24 -8.04
CA LEU A 186 2.64 8.29 -7.78
C LEU A 186 3.29 9.65 -7.52
N THR A 187 4.42 9.68 -6.80
CA THR A 187 5.17 10.91 -6.51
C THR A 187 5.72 11.57 -7.78
N GLU A 188 6.02 10.78 -8.80
CA GLU A 188 6.53 11.23 -10.09
C GLU A 188 5.41 11.50 -11.12
N GLY A 189 4.15 11.42 -10.68
CA GLY A 189 2.98 11.64 -11.54
C GLY A 189 2.67 10.49 -12.50
N TYR A 190 3.14 9.29 -12.20
CA TYR A 190 2.78 8.07 -12.91
C TYR A 190 1.68 7.31 -12.19
N THR A 191 0.84 6.58 -12.93
CA THR A 191 -0.11 5.62 -12.36
C THR A 191 0.47 4.21 -12.42
N PRO A 192 0.79 3.56 -11.28
CA PRO A 192 1.32 2.21 -11.28
C PRO A 192 0.25 1.18 -11.64
N VAL A 193 0.59 0.27 -12.55
CA VAL A 193 -0.29 -0.81 -13.04
C VAL A 193 0.19 -2.18 -12.56
N LEU A 194 1.52 -2.39 -12.59
CA LEU A 194 2.20 -3.59 -12.13
C LEU A 194 3.49 -3.16 -11.43
N GLY A 195 3.84 -3.82 -10.33
CA GLY A 195 5.09 -3.59 -9.61
C GLY A 195 5.74 -4.87 -9.13
N LEU A 196 7.06 -4.90 -9.10
CA LEU A 196 7.86 -5.98 -8.53
C LEU A 196 8.82 -5.41 -7.50
N ASP A 197 8.68 -5.88 -6.26
CA ASP A 197 9.61 -5.58 -5.18
C ASP A 197 10.93 -6.33 -5.41
N VAL A 198 12.04 -5.59 -5.52
CA VAL A 198 13.38 -6.17 -5.65
C VAL A 198 14.27 -5.87 -4.45
N TRP A 199 13.68 -5.47 -3.32
CA TRP A 199 14.33 -5.54 -2.03
C TRP A 199 14.69 -7.00 -1.72
N GLU A 200 15.84 -7.25 -1.11
CA GLU A 200 16.26 -8.61 -0.75
C GLU A 200 15.26 -9.31 0.18
N HIS A 201 14.56 -8.58 1.04
CA HIS A 201 13.53 -9.15 1.90
C HIS A 201 12.36 -9.81 1.14
N ALA A 202 12.16 -9.45 -0.12
CA ALA A 202 11.09 -10.00 -0.95
C ALA A 202 11.45 -11.39 -1.53
N TYR A 203 12.74 -11.77 -1.55
CA TYR A 203 13.13 -12.99 -2.25
C TYR A 203 14.31 -13.77 -1.62
N TYR A 204 15.05 -13.20 -0.67
CA TYR A 204 16.33 -13.75 -0.24
C TYR A 204 16.22 -15.12 0.45
N LEU A 205 15.17 -15.40 1.24
CA LEU A 205 15.00 -16.68 1.92
C LEU A 205 14.96 -17.85 0.95
N LYS A 206 14.31 -17.68 -0.20
CA LYS A 206 14.18 -18.73 -1.22
C LYS A 206 15.25 -18.65 -2.30
N PHE A 207 15.54 -17.47 -2.80
CA PHE A 207 16.38 -17.27 -3.98
C PHE A 207 17.80 -16.82 -3.66
N GLN A 208 18.09 -16.38 -2.43
CA GLN A 208 19.35 -15.77 -2.00
C GLN A 208 19.77 -14.66 -3.01
N ASN A 209 20.99 -14.74 -3.54
CA ASN A 209 21.50 -13.76 -4.50
C ASN A 209 20.96 -13.92 -5.94
N ARG A 210 20.10 -14.92 -6.17
CA ARG A 210 19.60 -15.23 -7.52
C ARG A 210 18.36 -14.41 -7.88
N ARG A 211 18.49 -13.06 -7.84
CA ARG A 211 17.42 -12.16 -8.22
C ARG A 211 16.81 -12.45 -9.60
N PRO A 212 17.60 -12.83 -10.65
CA PRO A 212 17.00 -13.20 -11.93
C PRO A 212 15.99 -14.34 -11.85
N GLU A 213 16.25 -15.38 -11.05
CA GLU A 213 15.31 -16.50 -10.86
C GLU A 213 13.99 -16.03 -10.18
N TYR A 214 14.10 -15.11 -9.21
CA TYR A 214 12.93 -14.49 -8.58
C TYR A 214 12.10 -13.70 -9.60
N ILE A 215 12.76 -12.90 -10.44
CA ILE A 215 12.10 -12.13 -11.49
C ILE A 215 11.38 -13.05 -12.49
N ASP A 216 12.02 -14.14 -12.91
CA ASP A 216 11.43 -15.13 -13.82
C ASP A 216 10.22 -15.83 -13.16
N THR A 217 10.31 -16.15 -11.87
CA THR A 217 9.26 -16.82 -11.12
C THR A 217 8.03 -15.92 -10.91
N PHE A 218 8.22 -14.60 -10.83
CA PHE A 218 7.15 -13.62 -10.63
C PHE A 218 6.02 -13.75 -11.67
N TRP A 219 6.35 -14.02 -12.93
CA TRP A 219 5.36 -14.13 -14.01
C TRP A 219 4.35 -15.26 -13.80
N ASN A 220 4.68 -16.27 -13.01
CA ASN A 220 3.79 -17.39 -12.71
C ASN A 220 2.64 -17.02 -11.74
N VAL A 221 2.75 -15.90 -11.05
CA VAL A 221 1.78 -15.50 -10.02
C VAL A 221 1.13 -14.14 -10.28
N VAL A 222 1.41 -13.50 -11.41
CA VAL A 222 0.80 -12.21 -11.76
C VAL A 222 -0.70 -12.38 -12.00
N ASN A 223 -1.50 -11.56 -11.31
CA ASN A 223 -2.94 -11.45 -11.49
C ASN A 223 -3.25 -10.49 -12.63
N TRP A 224 -3.23 -10.98 -13.87
CA TRP A 224 -3.44 -10.16 -15.06
C TRP A 224 -4.82 -9.49 -15.12
N ASP A 225 -5.84 -10.07 -14.49
CA ASP A 225 -7.17 -9.45 -14.42
C ASP A 225 -7.14 -8.17 -13.58
N GLU A 226 -6.44 -8.19 -12.44
CA GLU A 226 -6.27 -6.99 -11.60
C GLU A 226 -5.37 -5.97 -12.29
N VAL A 227 -4.29 -6.39 -12.96
CA VAL A 227 -3.42 -5.50 -13.73
C VAL A 227 -4.21 -4.82 -14.85
N ALA A 228 -5.06 -5.57 -15.59
CA ALA A 228 -5.93 -5.02 -16.61
C ALA A 228 -6.96 -4.03 -16.05
N ARG A 229 -7.57 -4.35 -14.91
CA ARG A 229 -8.50 -3.45 -14.21
C ARG A 229 -7.84 -2.13 -13.83
N ARG A 230 -6.60 -2.19 -13.30
CA ARG A 230 -5.82 -0.98 -12.95
C ARG A 230 -5.48 -0.16 -14.18
N PHE A 231 -5.08 -0.81 -15.26
CA PHE A 231 -4.81 -0.15 -16.53
C PHE A 231 -6.04 0.57 -17.08
N GLU A 232 -7.21 -0.07 -17.07
CA GLU A 232 -8.46 0.55 -17.51
C GLU A 232 -8.87 1.74 -16.63
N ALA A 233 -8.68 1.63 -15.33
CA ALA A 233 -9.00 2.71 -14.38
C ALA A 233 -8.04 3.92 -14.50
N ALA A 234 -6.87 3.73 -15.12
CA ALA A 234 -5.84 4.75 -15.26
C ALA A 234 -5.91 5.51 -16.60
N LYS A 235 -6.78 5.07 -17.54
CA LYS A 235 -7.01 5.75 -18.82
C LYS A 235 -7.83 7.03 -18.65
#